data_a38d5533d91daaa3c1ce00c1b5423813
#
_entry.id   a38d5533d91daaa3c1ce00c1b5423813
#
_cell.length_a   1.000
_cell.length_b   1.000
_cell.length_c   1.000
_cell.angle_alpha   90.00
_cell.angle_beta   90.00
_cell.angle_gamma   90.00
#
_symmetry.space_group_name_H-M   'P 1'
#
loop_
_entity.id
_entity.type
_entity.pdbx_description
1 polymer ?
#
loop_
_entity_poly.entity_id
_entity_poly.type
_entity_poly.pdbx_seq_one_letter_code
_entity_poly.pdbx_strand_id
1 'polypeptide(L)'
;MPSPLKISIIIPSYNQGKYLPETIKSIIAQDYSNYELIIIDGGSTDDTLNVIRHFHSHITYWVSEPDRGQSHAIHKGLAQATGDIINWINSDDLVAPGAFEHIVAVFDLHKYDVVCGYCHYFINDIAHLDLRNERMGLQPTVGETMLHRQINQPSTYFKASVFRALGVNERFHFTMDLDLWYRYLLQAGQSRVLLTDFLLSYFRLHESSKTMTSSPLFEAEAAQVFYNVLYSLSQPQELLAFMQRSIPEAKFVPTRYSVKVPTHELRPLARAYAWEALIFYNQTKNRSAARVCLRIARQNNWPLGVRFLRQWLKHYALPSRLLP
;
A
#
# COMPACT_ATOMS: atom_id res chain seq x y z
N MET A 1 14.83 32.94 5.46
CA MET A 1 14.77 31.50 5.75
C MET A 1 13.61 30.94 4.95
N PRO A 2 13.69 29.74 4.36
CA PRO A 2 12.51 29.13 3.75
C PRO A 2 11.42 29.01 4.82
N SER A 3 10.16 29.20 4.43
CA SER A 3 9.03 28.99 5.34
C SER A 3 9.02 27.54 5.83
N PRO A 4 8.63 27.29 7.10
CA PRO A 4 8.57 25.95 7.63
C PRO A 4 7.59 25.09 6.80
N LEU A 5 7.92 23.82 6.58
CA LEU A 5 7.09 22.88 5.78
C LEU A 5 5.73 22.69 6.42
N LYS A 6 4.66 22.74 5.63
CA LYS A 6 3.30 22.49 6.11
C LYS A 6 2.92 21.03 5.92
N ILE A 7 2.35 20.40 6.95
CA ILE A 7 1.83 19.03 6.92
C ILE A 7 0.31 19.04 6.75
N SER A 8 -0.23 18.31 5.79
CA SER A 8 -1.65 18.01 5.67
C SER A 8 -1.93 16.58 6.16
N ILE A 9 -2.82 16.46 7.14
CA ILE A 9 -3.32 15.17 7.62
C ILE A 9 -4.78 15.03 7.19
N ILE A 10 -5.06 13.97 6.45
CA ILE A 10 -6.41 13.62 5.99
C ILE A 10 -6.93 12.47 6.85
N ILE A 11 -8.10 12.61 7.44
CA ILE A 11 -8.80 11.55 8.17
C ILE A 11 -10.05 11.15 7.39
N PRO A 12 -10.06 9.99 6.69
CA PRO A 12 -11.29 9.39 6.21
C PRO A 12 -12.04 8.77 7.39
N SER A 13 -13.32 9.07 7.56
CA SER A 13 -14.13 8.59 8.67
C SER A 13 -15.49 8.07 8.20
N TYR A 14 -15.96 6.96 8.79
CA TYR A 14 -17.32 6.46 8.64
C TYR A 14 -17.69 5.58 9.82
N ASN A 15 -18.65 6.04 10.66
CA ASN A 15 -19.08 5.38 11.90
C ASN A 15 -17.90 5.04 12.84
N GLN A 16 -17.09 6.05 13.15
CA GLN A 16 -15.88 5.93 13.98
C GLN A 16 -15.91 6.82 15.24
N GLY A 17 -17.09 7.23 15.67
CA GLY A 17 -17.27 8.10 16.84
C GLY A 17 -16.59 7.59 18.11
N LYS A 18 -16.39 6.26 18.24
CA LYS A 18 -15.68 5.63 19.36
C LYS A 18 -14.17 5.93 19.36
N TYR A 19 -13.52 5.94 18.20
CA TYR A 19 -12.05 6.00 18.08
C TYR A 19 -11.53 7.38 17.65
N LEU A 20 -12.31 8.08 16.83
CA LEU A 20 -11.95 9.38 16.27
C LEU A 20 -11.49 10.42 17.31
N PRO A 21 -12.03 10.49 18.56
CA PRO A 21 -11.52 11.41 19.56
C PRO A 21 -10.05 11.22 19.91
N GLU A 22 -9.58 9.98 20.00
CA GLU A 22 -8.20 9.67 20.31
C GLU A 22 -7.29 10.00 19.13
N THR A 23 -7.72 9.69 17.91
CA THR A 23 -7.01 10.06 16.69
C THR A 23 -6.80 11.57 16.60
N ILE A 24 -7.87 12.38 16.77
CA ILE A 24 -7.76 13.84 16.75
C ILE A 24 -6.83 14.35 17.87
N LYS A 25 -6.98 13.84 19.09
CA LYS A 25 -6.13 14.22 20.21
C LYS A 25 -4.65 13.93 19.94
N SER A 26 -4.31 12.83 19.31
CA SER A 26 -2.91 12.51 18.97
C SER A 26 -2.29 13.48 17.97
N ILE A 27 -3.12 14.09 17.11
CA ILE A 27 -2.69 15.10 16.13
C ILE A 27 -2.56 16.47 16.77
N ILE A 28 -3.54 16.91 17.56
CA ILE A 28 -3.48 18.23 18.21
C ILE A 28 -2.44 18.32 19.34
N ALA A 29 -1.98 17.16 19.84
CA ALA A 29 -0.92 17.07 20.84
C ALA A 29 0.50 17.15 20.24
N GLN A 30 0.64 17.30 18.92
CA GLN A 30 1.96 17.46 18.30
C GLN A 30 2.55 18.85 18.60
N ASP A 31 3.85 18.90 18.90
CA ASP A 31 4.56 20.15 19.20
C ASP A 31 4.78 21.03 17.97
N TYR A 32 4.52 20.52 16.76
CA TYR A 32 4.64 21.24 15.50
C TYR A 32 3.31 21.87 15.09
N SER A 33 3.26 23.20 14.97
CA SER A 33 2.01 23.95 14.74
C SER A 33 1.65 24.21 13.27
N ASN A 34 2.61 24.04 12.32
CA ASN A 34 2.33 24.30 10.89
C ASN A 34 1.75 23.05 10.20
N TYR A 35 0.57 22.65 10.62
CA TYR A 35 -0.18 21.56 9.99
C TYR A 35 -1.64 21.96 9.74
N GLU A 36 -2.32 21.20 8.96
CA GLU A 36 -3.77 21.25 8.77
C GLU A 36 -4.38 19.87 8.95
N LEU A 37 -5.54 19.85 9.60
CA LEU A 37 -6.34 18.64 9.82
C LEU A 37 -7.58 18.70 8.96
N ILE A 38 -7.77 17.70 8.10
CA ILE A 38 -8.87 17.58 7.14
C ILE A 38 -9.62 16.30 7.44
N ILE A 39 -10.91 16.40 7.79
CA ILE A 39 -11.75 15.23 8.08
C ILE A 39 -12.83 15.09 7.01
N ILE A 40 -12.87 13.93 6.38
CA ILE A 40 -13.89 13.58 5.39
C ILE A 40 -14.72 12.43 5.97
N ASP A 41 -15.92 12.76 6.39
CA ASP A 41 -16.87 11.82 6.92
C ASP A 41 -17.84 11.34 5.83
N GLY A 42 -17.98 10.03 5.70
CA GLY A 42 -18.79 9.35 4.68
C GLY A 42 -20.31 9.35 4.96
N GLY A 43 -20.81 10.27 5.80
CA GLY A 43 -22.22 10.32 6.20
C GLY A 43 -22.50 9.40 7.39
N SER A 44 -21.70 9.47 8.44
CA SER A 44 -21.86 8.69 9.66
C SER A 44 -23.20 8.90 10.35
N THR A 45 -23.72 7.84 10.98
CA THR A 45 -24.99 7.83 11.72
C THR A 45 -24.80 7.60 13.22
N ASP A 46 -23.57 7.35 13.65
CA ASP A 46 -23.17 7.24 15.05
C ASP A 46 -22.76 8.60 15.65
N ASP A 47 -22.01 8.60 16.74
CA ASP A 47 -21.56 9.82 17.43
C ASP A 47 -20.43 10.59 16.70
N THR A 48 -19.98 10.13 15.54
CA THR A 48 -18.85 10.72 14.77
C THR A 48 -19.04 12.22 14.54
N LEU A 49 -20.23 12.67 14.14
CA LEU A 49 -20.51 14.10 13.89
C LEU A 49 -20.42 14.96 15.15
N ASN A 50 -20.83 14.44 16.30
CA ASN A 50 -20.72 15.17 17.57
C ASN A 50 -19.24 15.31 17.97
N VAL A 51 -18.43 14.28 17.73
CA VAL A 51 -16.97 14.34 17.90
C VAL A 51 -16.36 15.42 17.00
N ILE A 52 -16.66 15.44 15.71
CA ILE A 52 -16.13 16.43 14.76
C ILE A 52 -16.50 17.85 15.22
N ARG A 53 -17.77 18.08 15.61
CA ARG A 53 -18.22 19.38 16.12
C ARG A 53 -17.50 19.78 17.43
N HIS A 54 -17.25 18.84 18.32
CA HIS A 54 -16.53 19.08 19.57
C HIS A 54 -15.08 19.58 19.31
N PHE A 55 -14.39 19.01 18.32
CA PHE A 55 -13.02 19.38 17.96
C PHE A 55 -12.93 20.41 16.83
N HIS A 56 -14.01 21.05 16.45
CA HIS A 56 -14.11 21.89 15.25
C HIS A 56 -13.05 23.01 15.22
N SER A 57 -12.68 23.58 16.36
CA SER A 57 -11.66 24.66 16.45
C SER A 57 -10.24 24.19 16.05
N HIS A 58 -9.98 22.90 16.03
CA HIS A 58 -8.70 22.28 15.65
C HIS A 58 -8.72 21.68 14.24
N ILE A 59 -9.88 21.66 13.58
CA ILE A 59 -10.07 21.05 12.26
C ILE A 59 -10.08 22.16 11.21
N THR A 60 -9.16 22.10 10.26
CA THR A 60 -9.04 23.13 9.20
C THR A 60 -10.18 23.02 8.20
N TYR A 61 -10.58 21.81 7.87
CA TYR A 61 -11.70 21.52 6.95
C TYR A 61 -12.37 20.20 7.34
N TRP A 62 -13.68 20.17 7.29
CA TRP A 62 -14.42 18.93 7.38
C TRP A 62 -15.73 18.97 6.56
N VAL A 63 -16.16 17.81 6.10
CA VAL A 63 -17.43 17.59 5.44
C VAL A 63 -17.98 16.25 5.87
N SER A 64 -19.32 16.16 6.01
CA SER A 64 -20.03 14.91 6.24
C SER A 64 -21.10 14.75 5.18
N GLU A 65 -20.89 13.79 4.29
CA GLU A 65 -21.80 13.47 3.19
C GLU A 65 -21.53 12.05 2.69
N PRO A 66 -22.52 11.35 2.14
CA PRO A 66 -22.30 10.02 1.58
C PRO A 66 -21.12 9.98 0.59
N ASP A 67 -20.33 8.94 0.70
CA ASP A 67 -19.19 8.72 -0.19
C ASP A 67 -19.19 7.29 -0.79
N ARG A 68 -18.16 6.98 -1.59
CA ARG A 68 -17.97 5.67 -2.21
C ARG A 68 -16.94 4.82 -1.46
N GLY A 69 -16.69 5.13 -0.19
CA GLY A 69 -15.74 4.45 0.68
C GLY A 69 -14.44 5.23 0.90
N GLN A 70 -13.54 4.66 1.70
CA GLN A 70 -12.34 5.28 2.24
C GLN A 70 -11.45 5.95 1.17
N SER A 71 -11.25 5.30 0.02
CA SER A 71 -10.44 5.85 -1.08
C SER A 71 -11.03 7.13 -1.66
N HIS A 72 -12.37 7.20 -1.75
CA HIS A 72 -13.08 8.42 -2.18
C HIS A 72 -12.97 9.53 -1.13
N ALA A 73 -13.07 9.20 0.16
CA ALA A 73 -12.86 10.15 1.24
C ALA A 73 -11.44 10.73 1.20
N ILE A 74 -10.40 9.88 1.04
CA ILE A 74 -9.01 10.32 0.90
C ILE A 74 -8.85 11.22 -0.33
N HIS A 75 -9.46 10.88 -1.46
CA HIS A 75 -9.42 11.69 -2.68
C HIS A 75 -10.04 13.09 -2.47
N LYS A 76 -11.20 13.18 -1.81
CA LYS A 76 -11.81 14.46 -1.43
C LYS A 76 -10.87 15.28 -0.51
N GLY A 77 -10.29 14.65 0.50
CA GLY A 77 -9.35 15.28 1.42
C GLY A 77 -8.10 15.79 0.71
N LEU A 78 -7.57 15.02 -0.25
CA LEU A 78 -6.42 15.41 -1.06
C LEU A 78 -6.70 16.68 -1.88
N ALA A 79 -7.93 16.89 -2.34
CA ALA A 79 -8.33 18.10 -3.05
C ALA A 79 -8.36 19.36 -2.13
N GLN A 80 -8.52 19.18 -0.82
CA GLN A 80 -8.50 20.27 0.17
C GLN A 80 -7.10 20.52 0.76
N ALA A 81 -6.22 19.51 0.69
CA ALA A 81 -4.89 19.61 1.27
C ALA A 81 -4.03 20.68 0.59
N THR A 82 -3.38 21.54 1.37
CA THR A 82 -2.53 22.64 0.88
C THR A 82 -1.07 22.53 1.32
N GLY A 83 -0.75 21.55 2.18
CA GLY A 83 0.59 21.33 2.72
C GLY A 83 1.62 20.87 1.69
N ASP A 84 2.88 20.93 2.09
CA ASP A 84 4.04 20.45 1.33
C ASP A 84 4.22 18.95 1.48
N ILE A 85 3.77 18.41 2.63
CA ILE A 85 3.83 16.99 3.02
C ILE A 85 2.40 16.53 3.30
N ILE A 86 2.03 15.35 2.83
CA ILE A 86 0.69 14.78 3.01
C ILE A 86 0.80 13.37 3.56
N ASN A 87 -0.05 13.06 4.55
CA ASN A 87 -0.39 11.71 4.97
C ASN A 87 -1.89 11.61 5.20
N TRP A 88 -2.45 10.39 5.16
CA TRP A 88 -3.75 10.13 5.76
C TRP A 88 -3.59 9.22 6.96
N ILE A 89 -4.38 9.46 7.98
CA ILE A 89 -4.47 8.64 9.19
C ILE A 89 -5.89 8.13 9.28
N ASN A 90 -6.07 6.83 9.42
CA ASN A 90 -7.40 6.29 9.62
C ASN A 90 -7.96 6.77 10.95
N SER A 91 -9.27 6.87 11.04
CA SER A 91 -9.97 7.43 12.20
C SER A 91 -9.89 6.58 13.48
N ASP A 92 -9.17 5.47 13.43
CA ASP A 92 -8.89 4.55 14.53
C ASP A 92 -7.38 4.44 14.87
N ASP A 93 -6.49 5.02 14.05
CA ASP A 93 -5.05 5.04 14.27
C ASP A 93 -4.60 6.31 15.01
N LEU A 94 -3.36 6.33 15.53
CA LEU A 94 -2.81 7.47 16.27
C LEU A 94 -1.48 7.93 15.65
N VAL A 95 -1.22 9.24 15.71
CA VAL A 95 0.10 9.81 15.44
C VAL A 95 0.95 9.73 16.69
N ALA A 96 2.19 9.28 16.57
CA ALA A 96 3.10 9.17 17.70
C ALA A 96 3.60 10.56 18.16
N PRO A 97 3.88 10.76 19.46
CA PRO A 97 4.44 12.01 19.96
C PRO A 97 5.73 12.43 19.23
N GLY A 98 5.84 13.71 18.86
CA GLY A 98 6.99 14.27 18.16
C GLY A 98 7.11 13.86 16.68
N ALA A 99 6.13 13.15 16.12
CA ALA A 99 6.19 12.68 14.73
C ALA A 99 6.26 13.82 13.72
N PHE A 100 5.48 14.89 13.90
CA PHE A 100 5.47 16.02 12.95
C PHE A 100 6.79 16.78 12.97
N GLU A 101 7.33 17.06 14.15
CA GLU A 101 8.63 17.71 14.29
C GLU A 101 9.74 16.88 13.64
N HIS A 102 9.74 15.56 13.90
CA HIS A 102 10.70 14.67 13.28
C HIS A 102 10.57 14.67 11.75
N ILE A 103 9.34 14.55 11.22
CA ILE A 103 9.10 14.53 9.76
C ILE A 103 9.62 15.80 9.11
N VAL A 104 9.32 16.98 9.62
CA VAL A 104 9.81 18.23 9.01
C VAL A 104 11.32 18.41 9.14
N ALA A 105 11.93 17.84 10.16
CA ALA A 105 13.38 17.86 10.34
C ALA A 105 14.13 17.01 9.32
N VAL A 106 13.56 15.87 8.90
CA VAL A 106 14.24 14.92 8.00
C VAL A 106 13.79 15.02 6.55
N PHE A 107 12.63 15.63 6.27
CA PHE A 107 12.04 15.65 4.93
C PHE A 107 12.66 16.75 4.05
N ASP A 108 13.78 16.43 3.40
CA ASP A 108 14.31 17.28 2.33
C ASP A 108 13.52 17.03 1.04
N LEU A 109 12.60 17.95 0.68
CA LEU A 109 11.75 17.86 -0.51
C LEU A 109 12.51 17.86 -1.84
N HIS A 110 13.78 18.27 -1.86
CA HIS A 110 14.63 18.15 -3.07
C HIS A 110 15.22 16.75 -3.21
N LYS A 111 15.42 16.07 -2.10
CA LYS A 111 16.06 14.76 -2.05
C LYS A 111 15.07 13.60 -1.97
N TYR A 112 13.99 13.76 -1.20
CA TYR A 112 13.05 12.68 -0.92
C TYR A 112 11.65 12.98 -1.47
N ASP A 113 10.96 11.93 -1.87
CA ASP A 113 9.56 11.95 -2.25
C ASP A 113 8.66 11.34 -1.17
N VAL A 114 9.23 10.44 -0.37
CA VAL A 114 8.52 9.73 0.70
C VAL A 114 9.45 9.54 1.90
N VAL A 115 8.89 9.71 3.10
CA VAL A 115 9.53 9.36 4.37
C VAL A 115 8.66 8.34 5.08
N CYS A 116 9.27 7.23 5.52
CA CYS A 116 8.61 6.16 6.25
C CYS A 116 9.33 5.90 7.57
N GLY A 117 8.57 5.77 8.65
CA GLY A 117 9.07 5.40 9.97
C GLY A 117 8.42 4.15 10.52
N TYR A 118 8.68 3.88 11.80
CA TYR A 118 8.05 2.76 12.50
C TYR A 118 6.58 3.04 12.80
N CYS A 119 5.80 1.96 12.78
CA CYS A 119 4.42 1.88 13.22
C CYS A 119 4.32 0.80 14.30
N HIS A 120 3.86 1.16 15.49
CA HIS A 120 3.65 0.22 16.55
C HIS A 120 2.17 -0.18 16.61
N TYR A 121 1.92 -1.47 16.71
CA TYR A 121 0.55 -2.00 16.79
C TYR A 121 0.06 -2.01 18.23
N PHE A 122 -1.24 -1.82 18.43
CA PHE A 122 -1.88 -1.94 19.74
C PHE A 122 -3.31 -2.51 19.63
N ILE A 123 -3.80 -3.10 20.72
CA ILE A 123 -5.09 -3.81 20.74
C ILE A 123 -6.09 -2.98 21.54
N ASN A 124 -7.12 -2.46 20.90
CA ASN A 124 -8.19 -1.64 21.46
C ASN A 124 -7.72 -0.35 22.16
N ASP A 125 -6.88 -0.46 23.20
CA ASP A 125 -6.35 0.65 23.99
C ASP A 125 -4.84 0.73 23.85
N ILE A 126 -4.29 1.94 23.74
CA ILE A 126 -2.85 2.21 23.59
C ILE A 126 -2.02 1.68 24.76
N ALA A 127 -2.63 1.45 25.92
CA ALA A 127 -1.98 0.79 27.05
C ALA A 127 -1.64 -0.70 26.77
N HIS A 128 -2.24 -1.32 25.74
CA HIS A 128 -2.03 -2.70 25.34
C HIS A 128 -1.26 -2.78 24.02
N LEU A 129 0.03 -2.46 24.06
CA LEU A 129 0.90 -2.55 22.89
C LEU A 129 1.08 -4.02 22.47
N ASP A 130 0.97 -4.26 21.15
CA ASP A 130 1.34 -5.53 20.52
C ASP A 130 2.87 -5.61 20.39
N LEU A 131 3.40 -6.81 20.18
CA LEU A 131 4.85 -6.99 19.92
C LEU A 131 5.27 -6.48 18.55
N ARG A 132 4.33 -6.23 17.62
CA ARG A 132 4.61 -5.74 16.28
C ARG A 132 4.96 -4.26 16.31
N ASN A 133 6.18 -3.98 15.91
CA ASN A 133 6.68 -2.63 15.63
C ASN A 133 7.38 -2.71 14.29
N GLU A 134 6.68 -2.27 13.24
CA GLU A 134 7.09 -2.52 11.87
C GLU A 134 7.35 -1.21 11.12
N ARG A 135 8.25 -1.27 10.18
CA ARG A 135 8.53 -0.20 9.23
C ARG A 135 8.54 -0.80 7.83
N MET A 136 8.24 -0.02 6.81
CA MET A 136 8.47 -0.42 5.43
C MET A 136 9.89 -0.92 5.23
N GLY A 137 10.04 -2.06 4.56
CA GLY A 137 11.33 -2.65 4.22
C GLY A 137 11.67 -2.45 2.74
N LEU A 138 12.77 -1.72 2.45
CA LEU A 138 13.33 -1.67 1.10
C LEU A 138 14.27 -2.85 0.89
N GLN A 139 14.13 -3.50 -0.25
CA GLN A 139 14.98 -4.61 -0.70
C GLN A 139 15.97 -4.11 -1.77
N PRO A 140 16.99 -4.90 -2.17
CA PRO A 140 17.98 -4.49 -3.15
C PRO A 140 17.43 -3.98 -4.48
N THR A 141 16.28 -4.50 -4.91
CA THR A 141 15.59 -4.08 -6.15
C THR A 141 14.14 -3.70 -5.89
N VAL A 142 13.59 -2.87 -6.77
CA VAL A 142 12.17 -2.48 -6.72
C VAL A 142 11.25 -3.72 -6.74
N GLY A 143 11.54 -4.69 -7.58
CA GLY A 143 10.75 -5.92 -7.67
C GLY A 143 10.76 -6.75 -6.39
N GLU A 144 11.89 -6.83 -5.69
CA GLU A 144 11.99 -7.50 -4.39
C GLU A 144 11.25 -6.73 -3.30
N THR A 145 11.35 -5.39 -3.29
CA THR A 145 10.57 -4.53 -2.39
C THR A 145 9.06 -4.74 -2.58
N MET A 146 8.59 -4.79 -3.82
CA MET A 146 7.19 -5.07 -4.13
C MET A 146 6.75 -6.48 -3.68
N LEU A 147 7.60 -7.50 -3.83
CA LEU A 147 7.32 -8.86 -3.35
C LEU A 147 7.24 -8.95 -1.82
N HIS A 148 8.00 -8.14 -1.12
CA HIS A 148 8.03 -8.15 0.34
C HIS A 148 6.73 -7.63 0.96
N ARG A 149 5.99 -6.78 0.25
CA ARG A 149 4.65 -6.26 0.62
C ARG A 149 4.58 -5.57 1.99
N GLN A 150 5.71 -5.18 2.56
CA GLN A 150 5.75 -4.55 3.87
C GLN A 150 5.49 -3.05 3.73
N ILE A 151 4.23 -2.66 3.88
CA ILE A 151 3.77 -1.27 3.79
C ILE A 151 3.10 -0.91 5.11
N ASN A 152 3.53 0.21 5.69
CA ASN A 152 2.92 0.80 6.89
C ASN A 152 2.38 2.18 6.52
N GLN A 153 1.12 2.20 6.09
CA GLN A 153 0.48 3.39 5.57
C GLN A 153 0.44 4.53 6.60
N PRO A 154 0.02 4.35 7.88
CA PRO A 154 -0.06 5.48 8.82
C PRO A 154 1.30 6.10 9.17
N SER A 155 2.41 5.37 8.98
CA SER A 155 3.79 5.88 9.15
C SER A 155 4.44 6.34 7.85
N THR A 156 3.65 6.68 6.81
CA THR A 156 4.13 7.04 5.49
C THR A 156 3.73 8.47 5.13
N TYR A 157 4.70 9.34 4.97
CA TYR A 157 4.51 10.73 4.60
C TYR A 157 5.04 10.99 3.19
N PHE A 158 4.20 11.54 2.33
CA PHE A 158 4.52 11.83 0.94
C PHE A 158 4.77 13.32 0.71
N LYS A 159 5.71 13.64 -0.19
CA LYS A 159 5.77 14.95 -0.82
C LYS A 159 4.44 15.21 -1.52
N ALA A 160 3.83 16.36 -1.26
CA ALA A 160 2.48 16.67 -1.73
C ALA A 160 2.34 16.61 -3.26
N SER A 161 3.33 17.12 -4.00
CA SER A 161 3.32 17.06 -5.47
C SER A 161 3.33 15.63 -6.01
N VAL A 162 4.00 14.71 -5.33
CA VAL A 162 4.05 13.28 -5.70
C VAL A 162 2.71 12.62 -5.40
N PHE A 163 2.16 12.85 -4.19
CA PHE A 163 0.87 12.26 -3.83
C PHE A 163 -0.26 12.77 -4.74
N ARG A 164 -0.29 14.08 -5.04
CA ARG A 164 -1.30 14.64 -5.96
C ARG A 164 -1.18 14.07 -7.38
N ALA A 165 0.05 13.88 -7.87
CA ALA A 165 0.27 13.33 -9.20
C ALA A 165 -0.17 11.85 -9.31
N LEU A 166 0.00 11.07 -8.24
CA LEU A 166 -0.43 9.67 -8.19
C LEU A 166 -1.93 9.55 -7.92
N GLY A 167 -2.46 10.34 -6.99
CA GLY A 167 -3.82 10.22 -6.48
C GLY A 167 -4.09 8.85 -5.83
N VAL A 168 -5.26 8.71 -5.23
CA VAL A 168 -5.74 7.43 -4.70
C VAL A 168 -6.70 6.80 -5.70
N ASN A 169 -6.55 5.51 -5.95
CA ASN A 169 -7.41 4.78 -6.87
C ASN A 169 -8.70 4.33 -6.15
N GLU A 170 -9.81 4.99 -6.44
CA GLU A 170 -11.11 4.76 -5.80
C GLU A 170 -11.73 3.38 -6.06
N ARG A 171 -11.14 2.59 -6.97
CA ARG A 171 -11.58 1.20 -7.20
C ARG A 171 -11.13 0.23 -6.12
N PHE A 172 -10.11 0.59 -5.36
CA PHE A 172 -9.59 -0.21 -4.25
C PHE A 172 -10.18 0.28 -2.93
N HIS A 173 -10.79 -0.64 -2.18
CA HIS A 173 -11.39 -0.37 -0.87
C HIS A 173 -10.56 -0.89 0.29
N PHE A 174 -9.63 -1.82 0.00
CA PHE A 174 -8.80 -2.51 0.99
C PHE A 174 -7.31 -2.34 0.74
N THR A 175 -6.88 -2.19 -0.52
CA THR A 175 -5.45 -2.16 -0.91
C THR A 175 -5.09 -0.89 -1.68
N MET A 176 -5.74 0.24 -1.37
CA MET A 176 -5.46 1.53 -2.01
C MET A 176 -4.04 2.04 -1.71
N ASP A 177 -3.51 1.71 -0.56
CA ASP A 177 -2.13 1.97 -0.15
C ASP A 177 -1.12 1.14 -0.95
N LEU A 178 -1.39 -0.15 -1.15
CA LEU A 178 -0.59 -1.03 -1.98
C LEU A 178 -0.56 -0.56 -3.44
N ASP A 179 -1.72 -0.19 -4.01
CA ASP A 179 -1.83 0.37 -5.36
C ASP A 179 -1.01 1.67 -5.49
N LEU A 180 -1.16 2.60 -4.54
CA LEU A 180 -0.43 3.87 -4.51
C LEU A 180 1.08 3.64 -4.48
N TRP A 181 1.56 2.78 -3.57
CA TRP A 181 2.96 2.44 -3.43
C TRP A 181 3.53 1.80 -4.70
N TYR A 182 2.81 0.87 -5.32
CA TYR A 182 3.32 0.20 -6.51
C TYR A 182 3.35 1.13 -7.72
N ARG A 183 2.37 2.03 -7.86
CA ARG A 183 2.43 3.08 -8.88
C ARG A 183 3.61 4.02 -8.65
N TYR A 184 3.88 4.39 -7.40
CA TYR A 184 5.06 5.18 -7.04
C TYR A 184 6.36 4.45 -7.41
N LEU A 185 6.54 3.23 -6.91
CA LEU A 185 7.76 2.44 -7.13
C LEU A 185 8.03 2.17 -8.62
N LEU A 186 7.00 1.90 -9.41
CA LEU A 186 7.13 1.69 -10.86
C LEU A 186 7.54 2.95 -11.61
N GLN A 187 7.17 4.14 -11.12
CA GLN A 187 7.48 5.41 -11.77
C GLN A 187 8.80 6.03 -11.30
N ALA A 188 9.06 6.01 -10.01
CA ALA A 188 10.16 6.74 -9.37
C ALA A 188 11.27 5.83 -8.84
N GLY A 189 11.01 4.53 -8.70
CA GLY A 189 11.91 3.62 -7.99
C GLY A 189 11.88 3.88 -6.48
N GLN A 190 12.95 3.48 -5.79
CA GLN A 190 13.01 3.56 -4.34
C GLN A 190 14.14 4.47 -3.81
N SER A 191 14.96 5.04 -4.68
CA SER A 191 16.11 5.86 -4.29
C SER A 191 15.74 7.17 -3.58
N ARG A 192 14.48 7.63 -3.74
CA ARG A 192 13.96 8.85 -3.11
C ARG A 192 13.03 8.54 -1.92
N VAL A 193 13.07 7.32 -1.38
CA VAL A 193 12.39 6.92 -0.15
C VAL A 193 13.39 6.99 1.00
N LEU A 194 13.08 7.79 2.02
CA LEU A 194 13.84 7.83 3.26
C LEU A 194 13.17 6.91 4.29
N LEU A 195 13.93 5.99 4.85
CA LEU A 195 13.52 5.22 6.02
C LEU A 195 14.14 5.86 7.27
N THR A 196 13.30 6.21 8.24
CA THR A 196 13.74 6.69 9.55
C THR A 196 13.47 5.67 10.64
N ASP A 197 14.29 5.65 11.68
CA ASP A 197 14.11 4.78 12.84
C ASP A 197 13.16 5.38 13.90
N PHE A 198 12.50 6.49 13.59
CA PHE A 198 11.55 7.13 14.48
C PHE A 198 10.17 6.46 14.42
N LEU A 199 9.50 6.36 15.56
CA LEU A 199 8.12 5.90 15.65
C LEU A 199 7.19 7.04 15.22
N LEU A 200 6.44 6.84 14.12
CA LEU A 200 5.59 7.89 13.54
C LEU A 200 4.11 7.69 13.85
N SER A 201 3.68 6.44 14.07
CA SER A 201 2.26 6.15 14.31
C SER A 201 2.04 4.90 15.13
N TYR A 202 0.80 4.76 15.60
CA TYR A 202 0.29 3.53 16.21
C TYR A 202 -0.90 3.04 15.39
N PHE A 203 -0.91 1.75 15.05
CA PHE A 203 -1.98 1.08 14.33
C PHE A 203 -2.87 0.30 15.27
N ARG A 204 -4.16 0.63 15.30
CA ARG A 204 -5.14 -0.01 16.17
C ARG A 204 -5.68 -1.29 15.55
N LEU A 205 -5.67 -2.34 16.34
CA LEU A 205 -6.35 -3.61 16.04
C LEU A 205 -7.61 -3.71 16.90
N HIS A 206 -8.75 -3.86 16.26
CA HIS A 206 -10.04 -4.11 16.93
C HIS A 206 -10.94 -4.98 16.05
N GLU A 207 -11.96 -5.58 16.63
CA GLU A 207 -12.80 -6.59 15.98
C GLU A 207 -13.48 -6.11 14.69
N SER A 208 -13.81 -4.82 14.60
CA SER A 208 -14.44 -4.23 13.40
C SER A 208 -13.45 -3.63 12.40
N SER A 209 -12.13 -3.71 12.66
CA SER A 209 -11.13 -3.22 11.69
C SER A 209 -11.17 -4.04 10.40
N LYS A 210 -11.00 -3.38 9.26
CA LYS A 210 -10.98 -4.05 7.95
C LYS A 210 -9.95 -5.17 7.88
N THR A 211 -8.78 -4.95 8.48
CA THR A 211 -7.67 -5.91 8.52
C THR A 211 -8.06 -7.22 9.21
N MET A 212 -8.92 -7.15 10.23
CA MET A 212 -9.36 -8.34 10.96
C MET A 212 -10.54 -9.07 10.29
N THR A 213 -11.40 -8.34 9.58
CA THR A 213 -12.70 -8.87 9.11
C THR A 213 -12.74 -9.27 7.64
N SER A 214 -11.81 -8.80 6.80
CA SER A 214 -12.00 -8.78 5.35
C SER A 214 -10.88 -9.44 4.55
N SER A 215 -10.15 -10.41 5.11
CA SER A 215 -8.99 -11.08 4.49
C SER A 215 -9.22 -11.53 3.02
N PRO A 216 -10.33 -12.19 2.62
CA PRO A 216 -10.53 -12.59 1.23
C PRO A 216 -10.65 -11.42 0.25
N LEU A 217 -11.17 -10.26 0.70
CA LEU A 217 -11.31 -9.07 -0.13
C LEU A 217 -9.95 -8.38 -0.33
N PHE A 218 -9.12 -8.35 0.71
CA PHE A 218 -7.73 -7.91 0.60
C PHE A 218 -6.94 -8.74 -0.43
N GLU A 219 -7.05 -10.07 -0.35
CA GLU A 219 -6.35 -10.96 -1.28
C GLU A 219 -6.81 -10.76 -2.74
N ALA A 220 -8.10 -10.58 -2.97
CA ALA A 220 -8.64 -10.34 -4.30
C ALA A 220 -8.16 -8.99 -4.88
N GLU A 221 -8.17 -7.92 -4.08
CA GLU A 221 -7.68 -6.62 -4.52
C GLU A 221 -6.15 -6.61 -4.70
N ALA A 222 -5.40 -7.27 -3.80
CA ALA A 222 -3.97 -7.44 -3.97
C ALA A 222 -3.63 -8.20 -5.26
N ALA A 223 -4.37 -9.27 -5.58
CA ALA A 223 -4.23 -9.98 -6.85
C ALA A 223 -4.49 -9.07 -8.06
N GLN A 224 -5.49 -8.17 -7.99
CA GLN A 224 -5.75 -7.16 -9.03
C GLN A 224 -4.58 -6.17 -9.17
N VAL A 225 -4.01 -5.69 -8.06
CA VAL A 225 -2.82 -4.80 -8.10
C VAL A 225 -1.65 -5.51 -8.80
N PHE A 226 -1.34 -6.75 -8.41
CA PHE A 226 -0.26 -7.51 -9.03
C PHE A 226 -0.55 -7.88 -10.49
N TYR A 227 -1.80 -8.19 -10.83
CA TYR A 227 -2.20 -8.35 -12.22
C TYR A 227 -1.89 -7.09 -13.02
N ASN A 228 -2.27 -5.91 -12.54
CA ASN A 228 -2.03 -4.63 -13.19
C ASN A 228 -0.53 -4.36 -13.39
N VAL A 229 0.30 -4.71 -12.40
CA VAL A 229 1.77 -4.63 -12.52
C VAL A 229 2.27 -5.52 -13.65
N LEU A 230 1.94 -6.81 -13.63
CA LEU A 230 2.40 -7.78 -14.65
C LEU A 230 1.85 -7.44 -16.05
N TYR A 231 0.62 -6.95 -16.13
CA TYR A 231 0.01 -6.44 -17.36
C TYR A 231 0.77 -5.23 -17.91
N SER A 232 1.19 -4.31 -17.01
CA SER A 232 1.99 -3.14 -17.38
C SER A 232 3.39 -3.51 -17.88
N LEU A 233 3.93 -4.63 -17.39
CA LEU A 233 5.19 -5.22 -17.84
C LEU A 233 5.04 -6.08 -19.11
N SER A 234 3.85 -6.10 -19.74
CA SER A 234 3.56 -6.89 -20.93
C SER A 234 3.91 -8.38 -20.79
N GLN A 235 3.62 -8.94 -19.59
CA GLN A 235 3.85 -10.36 -19.34
C GLN A 235 2.90 -11.24 -20.17
N PRO A 236 3.29 -12.49 -20.55
CA PRO A 236 2.48 -13.40 -21.31
C PRO A 236 1.12 -13.72 -20.67
N GLN A 237 0.14 -14.03 -21.52
CA GLN A 237 -1.25 -14.30 -21.11
C GLN A 237 -1.37 -15.42 -20.07
N GLU A 238 -0.51 -16.43 -20.12
CA GLU A 238 -0.51 -17.53 -19.16
C GLU A 238 -0.22 -17.06 -17.74
N LEU A 239 0.72 -16.09 -17.57
CA LEU A 239 1.01 -15.51 -16.27
C LEU A 239 -0.11 -14.58 -15.81
N LEU A 240 -0.68 -13.80 -16.72
CA LEU A 240 -1.81 -12.92 -16.43
C LEU A 240 -3.06 -13.73 -16.04
N ALA A 241 -3.38 -14.82 -16.74
CA ALA A 241 -4.48 -15.71 -16.40
C ALA A 241 -4.30 -16.39 -15.04
N PHE A 242 -3.06 -16.74 -14.69
CA PHE A 242 -2.75 -17.25 -13.35
C PHE A 242 -3.12 -16.24 -12.26
N MET A 243 -2.81 -14.97 -12.43
CA MET A 243 -3.16 -13.90 -11.46
C MET A 243 -4.67 -13.65 -11.44
N GLN A 244 -5.29 -13.58 -12.61
CA GLN A 244 -6.72 -13.27 -12.75
C GLN A 244 -7.63 -14.26 -12.03
N ARG A 245 -7.25 -15.54 -11.89
CA ARG A 245 -8.07 -16.57 -11.23
C ARG A 245 -8.49 -16.24 -9.78
N SER A 246 -7.72 -15.37 -9.10
CA SER A 246 -7.98 -14.96 -7.72
C SER A 246 -8.84 -13.70 -7.64
N ILE A 247 -9.22 -13.12 -8.77
CA ILE A 247 -9.99 -11.88 -8.85
C ILE A 247 -11.42 -12.23 -9.28
N PRO A 248 -12.44 -11.85 -8.51
CA PRO A 248 -13.84 -12.03 -8.95
C PRO A 248 -14.09 -11.34 -10.29
N GLU A 249 -14.72 -12.03 -11.23
CA GLU A 249 -14.94 -11.54 -12.60
C GLU A 249 -15.65 -10.18 -12.63
N ALA A 250 -16.68 -10.01 -11.79
CA ALA A 250 -17.42 -8.75 -11.69
C ALA A 250 -16.60 -7.55 -11.20
N LYS A 251 -15.43 -7.79 -10.58
CA LYS A 251 -14.52 -6.75 -10.06
C LYS A 251 -13.27 -6.58 -10.92
N PHE A 252 -13.04 -7.49 -11.87
CA PHE A 252 -11.84 -7.50 -12.69
C PHE A 252 -11.83 -6.32 -13.68
N VAL A 253 -10.87 -5.41 -13.51
CA VAL A 253 -10.65 -4.29 -14.42
C VAL A 253 -9.16 -4.12 -14.68
N PRO A 254 -8.64 -4.63 -15.80
CA PRO A 254 -7.24 -4.50 -16.14
C PRO A 254 -6.86 -3.02 -16.33
N THR A 255 -5.83 -2.59 -15.62
CA THR A 255 -5.34 -1.21 -15.66
C THR A 255 -3.82 -1.22 -15.91
N ARG A 256 -3.35 -0.39 -16.86
CA ARG A 256 -1.92 -0.22 -17.08
C ARG A 256 -1.37 0.88 -16.18
N TYR A 257 -0.31 0.58 -15.46
CA TYR A 257 0.48 1.56 -14.72
C TYR A 257 1.61 2.12 -15.61
N SER A 258 2.03 3.34 -15.33
CA SER A 258 3.23 3.91 -15.94
C SER A 258 4.47 3.26 -15.31
N VAL A 259 5.33 2.69 -16.16
CA VAL A 259 6.59 2.04 -15.73
C VAL A 259 7.76 2.84 -16.30
N LYS A 260 8.57 3.43 -15.42
CA LYS A 260 9.77 4.21 -15.80
C LYS A 260 11.05 3.61 -15.23
N VAL A 261 10.93 2.76 -14.21
CA VAL A 261 12.11 2.07 -13.66
C VAL A 261 12.69 1.06 -14.64
N PRO A 262 14.01 0.84 -14.63
CA PRO A 262 14.66 -0.12 -15.52
C PRO A 262 14.08 -1.55 -15.34
N THR A 263 13.92 -2.27 -16.45
CA THR A 263 13.31 -3.60 -16.45
C THR A 263 14.05 -4.60 -15.54
N HIS A 264 15.37 -4.45 -15.39
CA HIS A 264 16.15 -5.36 -14.54
C HIS A 264 15.76 -5.25 -13.07
N GLU A 265 15.32 -4.09 -12.60
CA GLU A 265 14.79 -3.86 -11.24
C GLU A 265 13.54 -4.70 -10.95
N LEU A 266 12.77 -5.04 -11.99
CA LEU A 266 11.48 -5.73 -11.88
C LEU A 266 11.56 -7.24 -12.19
N ARG A 267 12.73 -7.74 -12.60
CA ARG A 267 12.95 -9.18 -12.87
C ARG A 267 12.58 -10.10 -11.71
N PRO A 268 12.90 -9.77 -10.44
CA PRO A 268 12.53 -10.62 -9.31
C PRO A 268 11.02 -10.84 -9.21
N LEU A 269 10.22 -9.81 -9.50
CA LEU A 269 8.76 -9.89 -9.47
C LEU A 269 8.22 -10.87 -10.53
N ALA A 270 8.59 -10.65 -11.80
CA ALA A 270 8.17 -11.52 -12.89
C ALA A 270 8.61 -12.98 -12.67
N ARG A 271 9.83 -13.18 -12.15
CA ARG A 271 10.39 -14.48 -11.81
C ARG A 271 9.58 -15.20 -10.72
N ALA A 272 9.25 -14.51 -9.63
CA ALA A 272 8.52 -15.11 -8.51
C ALA A 272 7.12 -15.58 -8.94
N TYR A 273 6.35 -14.73 -9.61
CA TYR A 273 5.01 -15.09 -10.08
C TYR A 273 5.03 -16.15 -11.20
N ALA A 274 6.04 -16.14 -12.07
CA ALA A 274 6.21 -17.21 -13.06
C ALA A 274 6.46 -18.57 -12.39
N TRP A 275 7.16 -18.58 -11.26
CA TRP A 275 7.38 -19.82 -10.51
C TRP A 275 6.12 -20.32 -9.82
N GLU A 276 5.34 -19.46 -9.19
CA GLU A 276 4.05 -19.83 -8.61
C GLU A 276 3.08 -20.36 -9.68
N ALA A 277 3.00 -19.66 -10.81
CA ALA A 277 2.18 -20.10 -11.94
C ALA A 277 2.64 -21.44 -12.52
N LEU A 278 3.96 -21.68 -12.59
CA LEU A 278 4.51 -22.97 -13.02
C LEU A 278 4.05 -24.11 -12.11
N ILE A 279 4.09 -23.91 -10.78
CA ILE A 279 3.61 -24.92 -9.82
C ILE A 279 2.12 -25.21 -10.06
N PHE A 280 1.30 -24.16 -10.17
CA PHE A 280 -0.14 -24.28 -10.43
C PHE A 280 -0.43 -25.03 -11.74
N TYR A 281 0.21 -24.67 -12.85
CA TYR A 281 -0.01 -25.31 -14.14
C TYR A 281 0.50 -26.75 -14.19
N ASN A 282 1.49 -27.10 -13.38
CA ASN A 282 1.90 -28.49 -13.19
C ASN A 282 0.82 -29.31 -12.47
N GLN A 283 0.22 -28.75 -11.42
CA GLN A 283 -0.86 -29.41 -10.67
C GLN A 283 -2.11 -29.60 -11.54
N THR A 284 -2.45 -28.62 -12.35
CA THR A 284 -3.60 -28.67 -13.28
C THR A 284 -3.30 -29.38 -14.61
N LYS A 285 -2.10 -29.96 -14.77
CA LYS A 285 -1.62 -30.67 -15.96
C LYS A 285 -1.61 -29.85 -17.26
N ASN A 286 -1.62 -28.52 -17.15
CA ASN A 286 -1.50 -27.60 -18.30
C ASN A 286 -0.03 -27.41 -18.69
N ARG A 287 0.51 -28.35 -19.47
CA ARG A 287 1.93 -28.37 -19.88
C ARG A 287 2.34 -27.17 -20.74
N SER A 288 1.44 -26.69 -21.60
CA SER A 288 1.75 -25.54 -22.47
C SER A 288 2.01 -24.29 -21.63
N ALA A 289 1.09 -23.92 -20.73
CA ALA A 289 1.25 -22.80 -19.85
C ALA A 289 2.45 -22.95 -18.89
N ALA A 290 2.68 -24.15 -18.36
CA ALA A 290 3.84 -24.44 -17.53
C ALA A 290 5.18 -24.17 -18.25
N ARG A 291 5.30 -24.53 -19.54
CA ARG A 291 6.50 -24.24 -20.35
C ARG A 291 6.71 -22.74 -20.53
N VAL A 292 5.64 -21.96 -20.75
CA VAL A 292 5.73 -20.50 -20.85
C VAL A 292 6.25 -19.91 -19.54
N CYS A 293 5.66 -20.30 -18.40
CA CYS A 293 6.09 -19.83 -17.07
C CYS A 293 7.55 -20.20 -16.76
N LEU A 294 7.98 -21.40 -17.13
CA LEU A 294 9.37 -21.83 -16.98
C LEU A 294 10.34 -20.96 -17.82
N ARG A 295 9.93 -20.57 -19.04
CA ARG A 295 10.70 -19.67 -19.89
C ARG A 295 10.81 -18.29 -19.28
N ILE A 296 9.71 -17.73 -18.75
CA ILE A 296 9.69 -16.42 -18.06
C ILE A 296 10.64 -16.46 -16.85
N ALA A 297 10.57 -17.49 -16.01
CA ALA A 297 11.44 -17.64 -14.87
C ALA A 297 12.92 -17.64 -15.28
N ARG A 298 13.28 -18.37 -16.34
CA ARG A 298 14.65 -18.39 -16.89
C ARG A 298 15.11 -17.04 -17.43
N GLN A 299 14.26 -16.37 -18.21
CA GLN A 299 14.57 -15.04 -18.79
C GLN A 299 14.77 -13.96 -17.71
N ASN A 300 14.19 -14.16 -16.53
CA ASN A 300 14.32 -13.27 -15.39
C ASN A 300 15.34 -13.77 -14.34
N ASN A 301 16.37 -14.47 -14.78
CA ASN A 301 17.51 -14.90 -13.98
C ASN A 301 17.14 -15.82 -12.78
N TRP A 302 16.22 -16.79 -12.98
CA TRP A 302 16.01 -17.79 -11.96
C TRP A 302 17.28 -18.58 -11.71
N PRO A 303 17.72 -18.76 -10.45
CA PRO A 303 18.91 -19.55 -10.14
C PRO A 303 18.76 -20.98 -10.70
N LEU A 304 19.77 -21.45 -11.47
CA LEU A 304 19.80 -22.79 -12.05
C LEU A 304 20.12 -23.83 -10.95
N GLY A 305 19.27 -23.91 -9.93
CA GLY A 305 19.36 -24.93 -8.89
C GLY A 305 18.66 -26.24 -9.27
N VAL A 306 18.84 -27.27 -8.42
CA VAL A 306 18.25 -28.60 -8.60
C VAL A 306 16.72 -28.54 -8.84
N ARG A 307 16.01 -27.63 -8.17
CA ARG A 307 14.55 -27.44 -8.36
C ARG A 307 14.19 -26.97 -9.76
N PHE A 308 14.95 -25.99 -10.30
CA PHE A 308 14.77 -25.51 -11.67
C PHE A 308 15.08 -26.60 -12.68
N LEU A 309 16.20 -27.30 -12.51
CA LEU A 309 16.63 -28.38 -13.40
C LEU A 309 15.60 -29.51 -13.45
N ARG A 310 15.02 -29.92 -12.31
CA ARG A 310 13.93 -30.89 -12.25
C ARG A 310 12.71 -30.47 -13.07
N GLN A 311 12.28 -29.21 -12.94
CA GLN A 311 11.16 -28.67 -13.70
C GLN A 311 11.50 -28.58 -15.19
N TRP A 312 12.69 -28.16 -15.54
CA TRP A 312 13.15 -28.09 -16.92
C TRP A 312 13.18 -29.48 -17.58
N LEU A 313 13.76 -30.49 -16.92
CA LEU A 313 13.77 -31.88 -17.40
C LEU A 313 12.34 -32.42 -17.59
N LYS A 314 11.45 -32.17 -16.66
CA LYS A 314 10.04 -32.57 -16.74
C LYS A 314 9.35 -32.02 -17.99
N HIS A 315 9.65 -30.81 -18.42
CA HIS A 315 8.96 -30.16 -19.51
C HIS A 315 9.65 -30.26 -20.86
N TYR A 316 10.96 -30.45 -20.91
CA TYR A 316 11.72 -30.40 -22.15
C TYR A 316 12.51 -31.66 -22.48
N ALA A 317 12.90 -32.47 -21.51
CA ALA A 317 13.79 -33.62 -21.73
C ALA A 317 13.10 -34.99 -21.62
N LEU A 318 11.95 -35.11 -20.92
CA LEU A 318 11.25 -36.37 -20.75
C LEU A 318 10.06 -36.49 -21.71
N PRO A 319 9.96 -37.59 -22.46
CA PRO A 319 8.78 -37.91 -23.25
C PRO A 319 7.53 -37.96 -22.37
N SER A 320 6.39 -37.55 -22.95
CA SER A 320 5.11 -37.45 -22.22
C SER A 320 4.63 -38.75 -21.57
N ARG A 321 5.20 -39.90 -21.99
CA ARG A 321 4.84 -41.25 -21.51
C ARG A 321 5.57 -41.68 -20.23
N LEU A 322 6.58 -40.96 -19.77
CA LEU A 322 7.43 -41.32 -18.61
C LEU A 322 7.21 -40.44 -17.36
N LEU A 323 6.14 -39.67 -17.31
CA LEU A 323 5.83 -38.84 -16.14
C LEU A 323 4.59 -39.40 -15.43
N PRO A 324 4.67 -39.66 -14.10
CA PRO A 324 3.51 -40.09 -13.31
C PRO A 324 2.43 -39.02 -13.25
#